data_aab99d21aac4fce746a08067b7a06f7b
#
_entry.id   aab99d21aac4fce746a08067b7a06f7b
#
_cell.length_a   1.000
_cell.length_b   1.000
_cell.length_c   1.000
_cell.angle_alpha   90.00
_cell.angle_beta   90.00
_cell.angle_gamma   90.00
#
_symmetry.space_group_name_H-M   'P 1'
#
loop_
_entity.id
_entity.type
_entity.pdbx_description
1 polymer ?
#
loop_
_entity_poly.entity_id
_entity_poly.type
_entity_poly.pdbx_seq_one_letter_code
_entity_poly.pdbx_strand_id
1 'polypeptide(L)'
;MTTYYNKKTAEYYYEGRSITRRLDNGYLFAGVPTEQQLAEWGFEPYTPPVPARTLEVAKSEKTAQITAYDTSEAVNSFTLDGDTMWINRDDRVSTMNSTTILKNAGQETTTLWYDGQKYTLPCDTLIQMLSALEVYALQCYNVTEEHKAAVNALTTIEEVDAYDYKTGYPEKLSFDV
;
A
#
# COMPACT_ATOMS: atom_id res chain seq x y z
N MET A 1 -19.49 -16.91 -14.29
CA MET A 1 -19.85 -18.33 -14.06
C MET A 1 -20.63 -18.38 -12.76
N THR A 2 -21.91 -18.66 -12.86
CA THR A 2 -22.84 -18.65 -11.73
C THR A 2 -22.76 -19.99 -11.00
N THR A 3 -22.75 -19.94 -9.67
CA THR A 3 -22.87 -21.13 -8.81
C THR A 3 -24.29 -21.17 -8.29
N TYR A 4 -24.88 -22.36 -8.25
CA TYR A 4 -26.20 -22.60 -7.68
C TYR A 4 -26.06 -23.57 -6.51
N TYR A 5 -26.92 -23.43 -5.51
CA TYR A 5 -26.92 -24.27 -4.32
C TYR A 5 -28.32 -24.75 -4.00
N ASN A 6 -28.46 -26.06 -3.72
CA ASN A 6 -29.70 -26.66 -3.27
C ASN A 6 -29.67 -26.89 -1.75
N LYS A 7 -30.42 -26.09 -1.00
CA LYS A 7 -30.49 -26.16 0.47
C LYS A 7 -31.02 -27.50 1.02
N LYS A 8 -31.84 -28.22 0.23
CA LYS A 8 -32.44 -29.50 0.66
C LYS A 8 -31.49 -30.67 0.55
N THR A 9 -30.66 -30.67 -0.53
CA THR A 9 -29.73 -31.77 -0.79
C THR A 9 -28.28 -31.42 -0.43
N ALA A 10 -27.99 -30.16 -0.08
CA ALA A 10 -26.66 -29.62 0.16
C ALA A 10 -25.70 -29.75 -1.05
N GLU A 11 -26.29 -29.73 -2.27
CA GLU A 11 -25.52 -29.89 -3.51
C GLU A 11 -25.23 -28.53 -4.14
N TYR A 12 -24.05 -28.42 -4.76
CA TYR A 12 -23.68 -27.29 -5.61
C TYR A 12 -23.71 -27.66 -7.08
N TYR A 13 -24.20 -26.75 -7.90
CA TYR A 13 -24.10 -26.82 -9.34
C TYR A 13 -23.34 -25.62 -9.89
N TYR A 14 -22.45 -25.87 -10.82
CA TYR A 14 -21.67 -24.85 -11.50
C TYR A 14 -22.17 -24.70 -12.92
N GLU A 15 -22.56 -23.50 -13.30
CA GLU A 15 -23.08 -23.15 -14.62
C GLU A 15 -22.26 -23.76 -15.77
N GLY A 16 -22.96 -24.31 -16.76
CA GLY A 16 -22.35 -24.92 -17.93
C GLY A 16 -21.85 -26.35 -17.74
N ARG A 17 -21.92 -26.94 -16.53
CA ARG A 17 -21.56 -28.34 -16.33
C ARG A 17 -22.70 -29.29 -16.67
N SER A 18 -22.37 -30.36 -17.40
CA SER A 18 -23.31 -31.48 -17.63
C SER A 18 -23.47 -32.28 -16.36
N ILE A 19 -24.73 -32.63 -16.02
CA ILE A 19 -25.07 -33.49 -14.89
C ILE A 19 -25.97 -34.62 -15.32
N THR A 20 -25.98 -35.71 -14.55
CA THR A 20 -26.94 -36.78 -14.66
C THR A 20 -27.79 -36.81 -13.41
N ARG A 21 -29.11 -36.68 -13.56
CA ARG A 21 -30.06 -36.63 -12.44
C ARG A 21 -31.28 -37.46 -12.73
N ARG A 22 -31.72 -38.25 -11.74
CA ARG A 22 -33.02 -38.93 -11.81
C ARG A 22 -34.11 -37.94 -11.38
N LEU A 23 -35.10 -37.79 -12.22
CA LEU A 23 -36.26 -36.93 -11.98
C LEU A 23 -37.33 -37.68 -11.20
N ASP A 24 -38.26 -36.95 -10.56
CA ASP A 24 -39.36 -37.52 -9.75
C ASP A 24 -40.31 -38.39 -10.55
N ASN A 25 -40.43 -38.15 -11.86
CA ASN A 25 -41.19 -38.97 -12.80
C ASN A 25 -40.48 -40.26 -13.24
N GLY A 26 -39.27 -40.55 -12.67
CA GLY A 26 -38.51 -41.74 -12.94
C GLY A 26 -37.55 -41.65 -14.16
N TYR A 27 -37.65 -40.61 -14.99
CA TYR A 27 -36.73 -40.39 -16.13
C TYR A 27 -35.36 -39.93 -15.66
N LEU A 28 -34.38 -40.20 -16.50
CA LEU A 28 -33.00 -39.76 -16.31
C LEU A 28 -32.72 -38.51 -17.15
N PHE A 29 -32.37 -37.40 -16.51
CA PHE A 29 -31.85 -36.24 -17.19
C PHE A 29 -30.31 -36.38 -17.31
N ALA A 30 -29.78 -36.14 -18.51
CA ALA A 30 -28.34 -36.08 -18.75
C ALA A 30 -28.06 -34.90 -19.68
N GLY A 31 -27.33 -33.92 -19.21
CA GLY A 31 -27.00 -32.72 -19.98
C GLY A 31 -26.71 -31.50 -19.11
N VAL A 32 -26.64 -30.34 -19.74
CA VAL A 32 -26.51 -29.05 -19.08
C VAL A 32 -27.93 -28.54 -18.77
N PRO A 33 -28.33 -28.40 -17.49
CA PRO A 33 -29.65 -27.92 -17.14
C PRO A 33 -29.82 -26.44 -17.45
N THR A 34 -31.01 -26.03 -17.79
CA THR A 34 -31.41 -24.63 -17.89
C THR A 34 -31.63 -24.05 -16.48
N GLU A 35 -31.63 -22.71 -16.35
CA GLU A 35 -31.94 -22.03 -15.08
C GLU A 35 -33.32 -22.44 -14.54
N GLN A 36 -34.32 -22.57 -15.43
CA GLN A 36 -35.64 -23.02 -15.06
C GLN A 36 -35.63 -24.43 -14.45
N GLN A 37 -34.91 -25.38 -15.06
CA GLN A 37 -34.74 -26.74 -14.55
C GLN A 37 -34.00 -26.74 -13.19
N LEU A 38 -32.99 -25.91 -13.04
CA LEU A 38 -32.32 -25.77 -11.76
C LEU A 38 -33.24 -25.27 -10.67
N ALA A 39 -34.05 -24.25 -10.96
CA ALA A 39 -35.06 -23.73 -10.03
C ALA A 39 -36.12 -24.79 -9.66
N GLU A 40 -36.66 -25.55 -10.64
CA GLU A 40 -37.58 -26.66 -10.42
C GLU A 40 -37.00 -27.76 -9.52
N TRP A 41 -35.67 -27.98 -9.59
CA TRP A 41 -34.97 -28.95 -8.75
C TRP A 41 -34.52 -28.37 -7.40
N GLY A 42 -34.89 -27.13 -7.09
CA GLY A 42 -34.61 -26.48 -5.81
C GLY A 42 -33.20 -25.87 -5.70
N PHE A 43 -32.52 -25.65 -6.84
CA PHE A 43 -31.29 -24.89 -6.86
C PHE A 43 -31.58 -23.39 -6.97
N GLU A 44 -30.93 -22.61 -6.13
CA GLU A 44 -30.98 -21.15 -6.14
C GLU A 44 -29.61 -20.59 -6.49
N PRO A 45 -29.50 -19.43 -7.17
CA PRO A 45 -28.23 -18.76 -7.34
C PRO A 45 -27.55 -18.57 -5.97
N TYR A 46 -26.28 -18.97 -5.89
CA TYR A 46 -25.50 -18.93 -4.66
C TYR A 46 -24.38 -17.92 -4.76
N THR A 47 -24.40 -16.95 -3.88
CA THR A 47 -23.27 -16.06 -3.64
C THR A 47 -22.65 -16.47 -2.31
N PRO A 48 -21.38 -16.91 -2.29
CA PRO A 48 -20.69 -17.20 -1.04
C PRO A 48 -20.79 -15.98 -0.11
N PRO A 49 -21.01 -16.17 1.18
CA PRO A 49 -20.95 -15.07 2.12
C PRO A 49 -19.54 -14.45 2.07
N VAL A 50 -19.49 -13.14 1.94
CA VAL A 50 -18.21 -12.42 2.07
C VAL A 50 -17.74 -12.63 3.51
N PRO A 51 -16.52 -13.14 3.73
CA PRO A 51 -16.00 -13.28 5.08
C PRO A 51 -16.07 -11.93 5.81
N ALA A 52 -16.55 -11.95 7.05
CA ALA A 52 -16.54 -10.75 7.88
C ALA A 52 -15.11 -10.24 8.04
N ARG A 53 -14.92 -8.93 7.88
CA ARG A 53 -13.63 -8.28 8.11
C ARG A 53 -13.22 -8.51 9.56
N THR A 54 -12.05 -9.11 9.76
CA THR A 54 -11.52 -9.38 11.11
C THR A 54 -10.66 -8.21 11.60
N LEU A 55 -10.42 -8.13 12.90
CA LEU A 55 -9.52 -7.14 13.50
C LEU A 55 -8.11 -7.21 12.89
N GLU A 56 -7.59 -8.41 12.65
CA GLU A 56 -6.27 -8.62 12.03
C GLU A 56 -6.23 -8.06 10.59
N VAL A 57 -7.29 -8.26 9.81
CA VAL A 57 -7.40 -7.68 8.47
C VAL A 57 -7.44 -6.15 8.55
N ALA A 58 -8.22 -5.57 9.46
CA ALA A 58 -8.29 -4.12 9.65
C ALA A 58 -6.93 -3.52 10.03
N LYS A 59 -6.20 -4.14 10.96
CA LYS A 59 -4.83 -3.72 11.34
C LYS A 59 -3.86 -3.80 10.17
N SER A 60 -3.89 -4.89 9.43
CA SER A 60 -3.03 -5.06 8.24
C SER A 60 -3.28 -4.00 7.19
N GLU A 61 -4.55 -3.70 6.89
CA GLU A 61 -4.95 -2.64 5.95
C GLU A 61 -4.49 -1.26 6.43
N LYS A 62 -4.68 -0.95 7.72
CA LYS A 62 -4.26 0.32 8.30
C LYS A 62 -2.73 0.46 8.29
N THR A 63 -1.99 -0.60 8.62
CA THR A 63 -0.52 -0.62 8.57
C THR A 63 -0.01 -0.41 7.13
N ALA A 64 -0.69 -1.00 6.14
CA ALA A 64 -0.37 -0.74 4.73
C ALA A 64 -0.62 0.72 4.33
N GLN A 65 -1.72 1.34 4.83
CA GLN A 65 -2.00 2.77 4.62
C GLN A 65 -0.92 3.66 5.24
N ILE A 66 -0.47 3.36 6.46
CA ILE A 66 0.61 4.08 7.15
C ILE A 66 1.90 3.98 6.31
N THR A 67 2.26 2.80 5.84
CA THR A 67 3.45 2.60 5.00
C THR A 67 3.35 3.35 3.67
N ALA A 68 2.17 3.34 3.04
CA ALA A 68 1.94 4.08 1.81
C ALA A 68 2.02 5.60 2.02
N TYR A 69 1.57 6.11 3.17
CA TYR A 69 1.67 7.52 3.51
C TYR A 69 3.13 7.93 3.76
N ASP A 70 3.90 7.14 4.50
CA ASP A 70 5.33 7.34 4.75
C ASP A 70 6.13 7.47 3.44
N THR A 71 5.80 6.64 2.44
CA THR A 71 6.47 6.66 1.13
C THR A 71 5.89 7.67 0.14
N SER A 72 4.84 8.38 0.50
CA SER A 72 4.20 9.39 -0.36
C SER A 72 4.93 10.73 -0.32
N GLU A 73 4.64 11.58 -1.29
CA GLU A 73 5.12 12.97 -1.30
C GLU A 73 4.68 13.78 -0.06
N ALA A 74 3.62 13.35 0.62
CA ALA A 74 3.19 13.98 1.88
C ALA A 74 4.28 13.95 2.96
N VAL A 75 5.12 12.90 2.96
CA VAL A 75 6.24 12.71 3.91
C VAL A 75 7.58 12.81 3.17
N ASN A 76 7.75 12.07 2.08
CA ASN A 76 9.00 12.02 1.32
C ASN A 76 9.09 13.16 0.31
N SER A 77 9.28 14.38 0.80
CA SER A 77 9.60 15.53 -0.05
C SER A 77 10.29 16.63 0.75
N PHE A 78 11.05 17.44 0.05
CA PHE A 78 11.59 18.72 0.51
C PHE A 78 11.60 19.71 -0.66
N THR A 79 11.87 20.98 -0.42
CA THR A 79 12.01 21.97 -1.49
C THR A 79 13.48 22.44 -1.58
N LEU A 80 13.94 22.63 -2.83
CA LEU A 80 15.21 23.27 -3.15
C LEU A 80 14.94 24.37 -4.17
N ASP A 81 15.16 25.63 -3.83
CA ASP A 81 14.85 26.81 -4.65
C ASP A 81 13.40 26.82 -5.16
N GLY A 82 12.46 26.29 -4.34
CA GLY A 82 11.05 26.20 -4.68
C GLY A 82 10.65 24.91 -5.44
N ASP A 83 11.58 24.14 -5.95
CA ASP A 83 11.30 22.86 -6.60
C ASP A 83 11.11 21.73 -5.57
N THR A 84 10.00 20.99 -5.69
CA THR A 84 9.74 19.85 -4.82
C THR A 84 10.50 18.63 -5.32
N MET A 85 11.24 17.98 -4.41
CA MET A 85 12.06 16.81 -4.74
C MET A 85 12.17 15.83 -3.57
N TRP A 86 12.65 14.62 -3.88
CA TRP A 86 13.07 13.64 -2.90
C TRP A 86 14.29 12.87 -3.39
N ILE A 87 15.28 12.70 -2.54
CA ILE A 87 16.46 11.90 -2.82
C ILE A 87 16.38 10.67 -1.92
N ASN A 88 16.35 9.48 -2.50
CA ASN A 88 16.31 8.23 -1.74
C ASN A 88 17.61 8.05 -0.92
N ARG A 89 17.58 7.12 0.03
CA ARG A 89 18.69 6.96 0.99
C ARG A 89 20.00 6.60 0.32
N ASP A 90 19.99 5.69 -0.65
CA ASP A 90 21.22 5.23 -1.31
C ASP A 90 21.86 6.37 -2.11
N ASP A 91 21.06 7.17 -2.79
CA ASP A 91 21.54 8.35 -3.51
C ASP A 91 22.01 9.44 -2.54
N ARG A 92 21.33 9.67 -1.41
CA ARG A 92 21.82 10.62 -0.39
C ARG A 92 23.18 10.22 0.14
N VAL A 93 23.38 8.95 0.52
CA VAL A 93 24.64 8.45 1.07
C VAL A 93 25.75 8.50 0.03
N SER A 94 25.50 8.07 -1.20
CA SER A 94 26.49 8.06 -2.26
C SER A 94 26.89 9.49 -2.67
N THR A 95 25.91 10.40 -2.79
CA THR A 95 26.16 11.82 -3.11
C THR A 95 26.93 12.52 -1.99
N MET A 96 26.57 12.26 -0.72
CA MET A 96 27.29 12.82 0.42
C MET A 96 28.75 12.35 0.45
N ASN A 97 29.01 11.06 0.22
CA ASN A 97 30.36 10.52 0.17
C ASN A 97 31.17 11.13 -0.99
N SER A 98 30.61 11.18 -2.19
CA SER A 98 31.26 11.75 -3.36
C SER A 98 31.55 13.22 -3.17
N THR A 99 30.60 14.00 -2.63
CA THR A 99 30.80 15.43 -2.34
C THR A 99 31.88 15.65 -1.28
N THR A 100 31.94 14.78 -0.26
CA THR A 100 32.99 14.85 0.77
C THR A 100 34.38 14.59 0.16
N ILE A 101 34.49 13.63 -0.76
CA ILE A 101 35.76 13.35 -1.47
C ILE A 101 36.17 14.55 -2.33
N LEU A 102 35.23 15.15 -3.09
CA LEU A 102 35.50 16.34 -3.91
C LEU A 102 35.98 17.52 -3.06
N LYS A 103 35.31 17.79 -1.94
CA LYS A 103 35.68 18.82 -0.98
C LYS A 103 37.11 18.58 -0.45
N ASN A 104 37.45 17.36 -0.04
CA ASN A 104 38.80 17.02 0.46
C ASN A 104 39.88 17.13 -0.61
N ALA A 105 39.50 17.03 -1.90
CA ALA A 105 40.38 17.27 -3.04
C ALA A 105 40.50 18.76 -3.42
N GLY A 106 39.90 19.68 -2.65
CA GLY A 106 39.96 21.12 -2.87
C GLY A 106 38.91 21.67 -3.84
N GLN A 107 37.88 20.88 -4.19
CA GLN A 107 36.75 21.37 -4.97
C GLN A 107 35.79 22.16 -4.07
N GLU A 108 35.45 23.37 -4.46
CA GLU A 108 34.56 24.25 -3.68
C GLU A 108 33.08 23.95 -3.97
N THR A 109 32.76 23.52 -5.21
CA THR A 109 31.38 23.27 -5.68
C THR A 109 31.25 21.88 -6.28
N THR A 110 30.00 21.37 -6.27
CA THR A 110 29.61 20.13 -6.92
C THR A 110 28.26 20.30 -7.64
N THR A 111 27.80 19.27 -8.31
CA THR A 111 26.55 19.30 -9.07
C THR A 111 25.61 18.24 -8.57
N LEU A 112 24.36 18.64 -8.28
CA LEU A 112 23.23 17.77 -8.08
C LEU A 112 22.35 17.81 -9.33
N TRP A 113 21.99 16.65 -9.86
CA TRP A 113 21.01 16.51 -10.94
C TRP A 113 19.73 15.93 -10.39
N TYR A 114 18.60 16.56 -10.69
CA TYR A 114 17.28 16.07 -10.32
C TYR A 114 16.29 16.36 -11.44
N ASP A 115 15.56 15.37 -11.90
CA ASP A 115 14.55 15.45 -12.99
C ASP A 115 15.03 16.24 -14.23
N GLY A 116 16.29 16.02 -14.64
CA GLY A 116 16.91 16.70 -15.77
C GLY A 116 17.38 18.13 -15.49
N GLN A 117 17.16 18.66 -14.31
CA GLN A 117 17.62 19.96 -13.87
C GLN A 117 18.97 19.87 -13.14
N LYS A 118 19.83 20.85 -13.38
CA LYS A 118 21.18 20.93 -12.81
C LYS A 118 21.25 22.00 -11.74
N TYR A 119 21.61 21.59 -10.53
CA TYR A 119 21.91 22.48 -9.41
C TYR A 119 23.42 22.48 -9.15
N THR A 120 24.04 23.64 -9.11
CA THR A 120 25.47 23.79 -8.75
C THR A 120 25.55 24.39 -7.37
N LEU A 121 26.08 23.63 -6.41
CA LEU A 121 26.07 23.95 -4.99
C LEU A 121 27.49 23.95 -4.40
N PRO A 122 27.74 24.79 -3.40
CA PRO A 122 28.93 24.60 -2.57
C PRO A 122 28.94 23.21 -1.94
N CYS A 123 30.06 22.54 -1.89
CA CYS A 123 30.18 21.20 -1.31
C CYS A 123 29.68 21.15 0.14
N ASP A 124 29.96 22.18 0.94
CA ASP A 124 29.48 22.25 2.33
C ASP A 124 27.96 22.36 2.43
N THR A 125 27.34 23.17 1.58
CA THR A 125 25.92 23.34 1.53
C THR A 125 25.22 22.00 1.18
N LEU A 126 25.72 21.30 0.16
CA LEU A 126 25.14 20.01 -0.22
C LEU A 126 25.30 18.95 0.89
N ILE A 127 26.45 18.89 1.56
CA ILE A 127 26.66 17.97 2.69
C ILE A 127 25.72 18.28 3.84
N GLN A 128 25.51 19.55 4.19
CA GLN A 128 24.59 19.96 5.24
C GLN A 128 23.14 19.63 4.88
N MET A 129 22.72 19.91 3.66
CA MET A 129 21.39 19.57 3.15
C MET A 129 21.13 18.07 3.23
N LEU A 130 22.04 17.24 2.71
CA LEU A 130 21.89 15.78 2.74
C LEU A 130 21.90 15.23 4.18
N SER A 131 22.68 15.83 5.08
CA SER A 131 22.70 15.47 6.50
C SER A 131 21.36 15.80 7.18
N ALA A 132 20.79 16.97 6.89
CA ALA A 132 19.47 17.36 7.41
C ALA A 132 18.36 16.43 6.89
N LEU A 133 18.42 16.04 5.60
CA LEU A 133 17.50 15.09 5.01
C LEU A 133 17.59 13.68 5.64
N GLU A 134 18.79 13.24 6.02
CA GLU A 134 18.94 11.94 6.70
C GLU A 134 18.34 11.97 8.12
N VAL A 135 18.50 13.07 8.86
CA VAL A 135 17.86 13.26 10.16
C VAL A 135 16.33 13.34 10.01
N TYR A 136 15.84 14.09 9.04
CA TYR A 136 14.41 14.18 8.72
C TYR A 136 13.82 12.80 8.40
N ALA A 137 14.46 12.04 7.52
CA ALA A 137 14.01 10.70 7.15
C ALA A 137 13.98 9.74 8.35
N LEU A 138 14.97 9.82 9.26
CA LEU A 138 14.96 9.03 10.49
C LEU A 138 13.79 9.42 11.42
N GLN A 139 13.49 10.71 11.54
CA GLN A 139 12.34 11.17 12.32
C GLN A 139 11.02 10.67 11.74
N CYS A 140 10.84 10.77 10.41
CA CYS A 140 9.66 10.23 9.73
C CYS A 140 9.51 8.72 9.95
N TYR A 141 10.59 7.97 9.81
CA TYR A 141 10.60 6.52 10.07
C TYR A 141 10.16 6.20 11.50
N ASN A 142 10.67 6.91 12.51
CA ASN A 142 10.29 6.69 13.90
C ASN A 142 8.79 6.94 14.12
N VAL A 143 8.23 8.03 13.59
CA VAL A 143 6.80 8.34 13.67
C VAL A 143 5.96 7.24 12.98
N THR A 144 6.39 6.77 11.82
CA THR A 144 5.76 5.67 11.10
C THR A 144 5.70 4.40 11.95
N GLU A 145 6.80 4.02 12.58
CA GLU A 145 6.85 2.81 13.43
C GLU A 145 6.03 2.99 14.72
N GLU A 146 5.98 4.18 15.30
CA GLU A 146 5.10 4.51 16.43
C GLU A 146 3.62 4.36 16.05
N HIS A 147 3.20 4.85 14.87
CA HIS A 147 1.84 4.66 14.37
C HIS A 147 1.51 3.18 14.16
N LYS A 148 2.41 2.40 13.56
CA LYS A 148 2.22 0.96 13.37
C LYS A 148 2.08 0.23 14.71
N ALA A 149 2.91 0.57 15.68
CA ALA A 149 2.83 0.02 17.03
C ALA A 149 1.51 0.37 17.72
N ALA A 150 1.07 1.64 17.61
CA ALA A 150 -0.20 2.09 18.17
C ALA A 150 -1.39 1.34 17.55
N VAL A 151 -1.45 1.20 16.22
CA VAL A 151 -2.51 0.44 15.53
C VAL A 151 -2.52 -1.01 15.97
N ASN A 152 -1.35 -1.64 16.12
CA ASN A 152 -1.25 -3.02 16.57
C ASN A 152 -1.76 -3.24 18.02
N ALA A 153 -1.72 -2.21 18.85
CA ALA A 153 -2.23 -2.24 20.22
C ALA A 153 -3.75 -2.06 20.35
N LEU A 154 -4.43 -1.55 19.30
CA LEU A 154 -5.88 -1.37 19.31
C LEU A 154 -6.61 -2.71 19.39
N THR A 155 -7.81 -2.71 19.96
CA THR A 155 -8.56 -3.93 20.28
C THR A 155 -9.87 -4.09 19.50
N THR A 156 -10.32 -3.03 18.81
CA THR A 156 -11.55 -3.04 18.02
C THR A 156 -11.31 -2.56 16.59
N ILE A 157 -12.17 -2.97 15.65
CA ILE A 157 -12.11 -2.52 14.25
C ILE A 157 -12.41 -1.03 14.16
N GLU A 158 -13.35 -0.55 14.96
CA GLU A 158 -13.78 0.86 15.03
C GLU A 158 -12.61 1.77 15.43
N GLU A 159 -11.83 1.39 16.44
CA GLU A 159 -10.63 2.12 16.84
C GLU A 159 -9.58 2.15 15.73
N VAL A 160 -9.35 1.00 15.06
CA VAL A 160 -8.42 0.92 13.94
C VAL A 160 -8.85 1.81 12.79
N ASP A 161 -10.15 1.80 12.44
CA ASP A 161 -10.68 2.61 11.33
C ASP A 161 -10.59 4.11 11.63
N ALA A 162 -10.86 4.51 12.88
CA ALA A 162 -10.81 5.89 13.32
C ALA A 162 -9.38 6.43 13.56
N TYR A 163 -8.36 5.56 13.57
CA TYR A 163 -6.99 5.96 13.89
C TYR A 163 -6.41 6.91 12.84
N ASP A 164 -6.01 8.11 13.27
CA ASP A 164 -5.34 9.11 12.44
C ASP A 164 -3.82 8.96 12.52
N TYR A 165 -3.22 8.56 11.40
CA TYR A 165 -1.79 8.35 11.25
C TYR A 165 -1.07 9.47 10.49
N LYS A 166 -1.77 10.57 10.14
CA LYS A 166 -1.19 11.67 9.36
C LYS A 166 -0.57 12.76 10.22
N THR A 167 -0.52 12.56 11.51
CA THR A 167 -0.03 13.54 12.51
C THR A 167 1.35 13.14 13.02
N GLY A 168 2.05 14.07 13.67
CA GLY A 168 3.32 13.81 14.33
C GLY A 168 4.55 13.79 13.44
N TYR A 169 4.41 13.80 12.11
CA TYR A 169 5.54 13.90 11.20
C TYR A 169 6.21 15.29 11.31
N PRO A 170 7.55 15.36 11.15
CA PRO A 170 8.25 16.63 11.17
C PRO A 170 7.82 17.54 10.00
N GLU A 171 8.01 18.86 10.18
CA GLU A 171 7.82 19.80 9.09
C GLU A 171 8.81 19.52 7.95
N LYS A 172 8.34 19.67 6.72
CA LYS A 172 9.17 19.46 5.54
C LYS A 172 10.31 20.48 5.48
N LEU A 173 11.45 20.02 5.03
CA LEU A 173 12.62 20.88 4.86
C LEU A 173 12.49 21.74 3.59
N SER A 174 13.01 22.95 3.67
CA SER A 174 13.15 23.88 2.55
C SER A 174 14.56 24.45 2.54
N PHE A 175 15.19 24.44 1.37
CA PHE A 175 16.54 24.96 1.15
C PHE A 175 16.51 25.98 0.03
N ASP A 176 17.15 27.12 0.28
CA ASP A 176 17.40 28.17 -0.70
C ASP A 176 18.94 28.25 -0.88
N VAL A 177 19.46 28.12 -2.11
CA VAL A 177 20.89 27.99 -2.42
C VAL A 177 21.32 28.84 -3.62
#